data_3aeb6f8248e3c2a80137333a9f9a7a3c
#
_entry.id   3aeb6f8248e3c2a80137333a9f9a7a3c
#
_cell.length_a   1.000
_cell.length_b   1.000
_cell.length_c   1.000
_cell.angle_alpha   90.00
_cell.angle_beta   90.00
_cell.angle_gamma   90.00
#
_symmetry.space_group_name_H-M   'P 1'
#
loop_
_entity.id
_entity.type
_entity.pdbx_description
1 polymer ?
#
loop_
_entity_poly.entity_id
_entity_poly.type
_entity_poly.pdbx_seq_one_letter_code
_entity_poly.pdbx_strand_id
1 'polypeptide(L)'
;MRCRLPSLLSCLILCAATSTLSQAASLQQQRQYYDEAKAALAKGDKGPYQRYASALRDYPLTPYLTYDELTARLKSASNQEIEGFLAAHGDLPQASWMKLRWLRWLAERGEWQTFAKYYDPGLNFTELDCLNGQRQLAQGQTAEGYATAEKLWLVGKSQPEACDRLFDRWAAEGQLTEQRRWQRAKLAAEARNYSLATLLSKNLPTLSNHGKLLVDVAQKPQMLTQTARFTPADDAMGDVVSLGLRRLARQDPEQALSLLEGYSQRMRFSEQEKVAIANEIGLTLARRFDPRALDVMAKYDPNLRDDTVSEWRARLLLRLGRWDDAYKLISRMPESLASTNRWRYWQARSLQLAQPNSKAAQPLFHELAKERDFYGFMAADQVKEPYYLKNAPLQLSPAVMKKVRNAPGIRRAMEFHDRGQIVEGRREWYHASRHFDRDELVAQARLAYDMQWYFPAIRTISQAKYWDDLDIRFPMAHRDSLTSEAKKRGLHSSWVFLSLIHISEPTRPY
;
A
#
# COMPACT_ATOMS: atom_id res chain seq x y z
N MET A 1 -44.40 -88.46 45.49
CA MET A 1 -45.55 -88.07 44.64
C MET A 1 -45.20 -86.84 43.84
N ARG A 2 -45.44 -86.79 42.58
CA ARG A 2 -44.93 -85.87 41.55
C ARG A 2 -45.39 -84.46 41.73
N CYS A 3 -44.48 -83.47 41.66
CA CYS A 3 -44.80 -82.08 41.47
C CYS A 3 -44.11 -81.55 40.20
N ARG A 4 -44.94 -81.07 39.27
CA ARG A 4 -44.50 -80.51 38.01
C ARG A 4 -44.22 -78.94 38.20
N LEU A 5 -43.11 -78.49 37.71
CA LEU A 5 -42.78 -77.03 37.53
C LEU A 5 -43.44 -76.53 36.23
N PRO A 6 -43.84 -75.27 36.15
CA PRO A 6 -44.00 -74.58 34.87
C PRO A 6 -42.86 -73.56 34.65
N SER A 7 -42.32 -73.57 33.47
CA SER A 7 -41.31 -72.70 32.92
C SER A 7 -41.83 -71.27 32.77
N LEU A 8 -41.07 -70.30 33.31
CA LEU A 8 -41.22 -68.86 32.99
C LEU A 8 -40.16 -68.48 31.99
N LEU A 9 -40.60 -68.15 30.76
CA LEU A 9 -39.81 -67.57 29.70
C LEU A 9 -39.69 -66.07 29.98
N SER A 10 -38.51 -65.60 30.39
CA SER A 10 -38.21 -64.19 30.50
C SER A 10 -37.71 -63.66 29.13
N CYS A 11 -38.52 -62.85 28.48
CA CYS A 11 -38.08 -62.00 27.33
C CYS A 11 -37.15 -60.89 27.81
N LEU A 12 -35.89 -61.06 27.55
CA LEU A 12 -34.91 -59.95 27.63
C LEU A 12 -35.01 -59.13 26.33
N ILE A 13 -35.68 -58.00 26.42
CA ILE A 13 -35.65 -56.98 25.34
C ILE A 13 -34.30 -56.23 25.49
N LEU A 14 -33.34 -56.56 24.64
CA LEU A 14 -32.10 -55.79 24.47
C LEU A 14 -32.45 -54.48 23.75
N CYS A 15 -32.62 -53.38 24.49
CA CYS A 15 -32.57 -52.04 23.90
C CYS A 15 -31.14 -51.74 23.46
N ALA A 16 -30.83 -52.03 22.21
CA ALA A 16 -29.64 -51.51 21.54
C ALA A 16 -29.82 -50.00 21.37
N ALA A 17 -29.33 -49.23 22.35
CA ALA A 17 -29.11 -47.78 22.17
C ALA A 17 -28.02 -47.62 21.11
N THR A 18 -28.41 -47.48 19.87
CA THR A 18 -27.52 -47.01 18.80
C THR A 18 -27.17 -45.56 19.11
N SER A 19 -26.09 -45.33 19.86
CA SER A 19 -25.42 -44.06 19.93
C SER A 19 -24.91 -43.77 18.52
N THR A 20 -25.67 -43.01 17.74
CA THR A 20 -25.13 -42.37 16.53
C THR A 20 -24.08 -41.38 16.97
N LEU A 21 -22.83 -41.85 17.07
CA LEU A 21 -21.66 -40.97 17.07
C LEU A 21 -21.80 -40.15 15.78
N SER A 22 -22.19 -38.91 15.92
CA SER A 22 -22.15 -37.93 14.84
C SER A 22 -20.70 -37.88 14.34
N GLN A 23 -20.41 -38.67 13.29
CA GLN A 23 -19.09 -38.68 12.68
C GLN A 23 -18.86 -37.31 12.08
N ALA A 24 -17.84 -36.59 12.58
CA ALA A 24 -17.50 -35.29 12.06
C ALA A 24 -17.32 -35.39 10.54
N ALA A 25 -17.90 -34.44 9.79
CA ALA A 25 -17.81 -34.42 8.34
C ALA A 25 -16.33 -34.36 7.91
N SER A 26 -15.97 -35.21 6.93
CA SER A 26 -14.61 -35.15 6.38
C SER A 26 -14.33 -33.78 5.74
N LEU A 27 -13.06 -33.39 5.63
CA LEU A 27 -12.69 -32.12 4.98
C LEU A 27 -13.28 -31.99 3.56
N GLN A 28 -13.29 -33.08 2.81
CA GLN A 28 -13.87 -33.09 1.46
C GLN A 28 -15.39 -32.85 1.50
N GLN A 29 -16.12 -33.45 2.44
CA GLN A 29 -17.53 -33.16 2.65
C GLN A 29 -17.77 -31.70 3.10
N GLN A 30 -16.93 -31.16 3.98
CA GLN A 30 -17.02 -29.76 4.39
C GLN A 30 -16.80 -28.81 3.21
N ARG A 31 -15.86 -29.09 2.31
CA ARG A 31 -15.67 -28.35 1.06
C ARG A 31 -16.91 -28.36 0.18
N GLN A 32 -17.52 -29.52 -0.01
CA GLN A 32 -18.76 -29.63 -0.78
C GLN A 32 -19.91 -28.84 -0.14
N TYR A 33 -20.14 -29.01 1.16
CA TYR A 33 -21.19 -28.28 1.90
C TYR A 33 -21.00 -26.79 1.84
N TYR A 34 -19.74 -26.32 1.93
CA TYR A 34 -19.39 -24.91 1.79
C TYR A 34 -19.76 -24.38 0.39
N ASP A 35 -19.44 -25.13 -0.68
CA ASP A 35 -19.74 -24.71 -2.05
C ASP A 35 -21.24 -24.67 -2.32
N GLU A 36 -21.98 -25.68 -1.85
CA GLU A 36 -23.44 -25.69 -1.93
C GLU A 36 -24.09 -24.53 -1.17
N ALA A 37 -23.66 -24.28 0.07
CA ALA A 37 -24.14 -23.15 0.88
C ALA A 37 -23.84 -21.80 0.24
N LYS A 38 -22.63 -21.62 -0.28
CA LYS A 38 -22.20 -20.39 -0.96
C LYS A 38 -23.01 -20.13 -2.23
N ALA A 39 -23.21 -21.16 -3.05
CA ALA A 39 -23.99 -21.05 -4.28
C ALA A 39 -25.48 -20.76 -4.00
N ALA A 40 -26.04 -21.30 -2.92
CA ALA A 40 -27.40 -21.05 -2.49
C ALA A 40 -27.58 -19.62 -1.93
N LEU A 41 -26.66 -19.16 -1.06
CA LEU A 41 -26.66 -17.80 -0.54
C LEU A 41 -26.59 -16.75 -1.65
N ALA A 42 -25.82 -16.99 -2.70
CA ALA A 42 -25.75 -16.11 -3.88
C ALA A 42 -27.09 -15.96 -4.60
N LYS A 43 -28.00 -16.93 -4.43
CA LYS A 43 -29.38 -16.91 -4.96
C LYS A 43 -30.42 -16.47 -3.92
N GLY A 44 -29.98 -16.07 -2.72
CA GLY A 44 -30.86 -15.68 -1.62
C GLY A 44 -31.44 -16.85 -0.81
N ASP A 45 -31.04 -18.10 -1.11
CA ASP A 45 -31.47 -19.27 -0.37
C ASP A 45 -30.54 -19.56 0.81
N LYS A 46 -31.09 -19.49 2.02
CA LYS A 46 -30.37 -19.76 3.28
C LYS A 46 -30.46 -21.24 3.72
N GLY A 47 -31.28 -22.04 3.07
CA GLY A 47 -31.55 -23.41 3.49
C GLY A 47 -30.28 -24.26 3.63
N PRO A 48 -29.42 -24.37 2.61
CA PRO A 48 -28.16 -25.12 2.72
C PRO A 48 -27.21 -24.59 3.79
N TYR A 49 -27.07 -23.26 3.92
CA TYR A 49 -26.24 -22.63 4.97
C TYR A 49 -26.69 -23.05 6.37
N GLN A 50 -27.99 -23.02 6.65
CA GLN A 50 -28.54 -23.43 7.94
C GLN A 50 -28.41 -24.94 8.16
N ARG A 51 -28.68 -25.75 7.12
CA ARG A 51 -28.57 -27.21 7.17
C ARG A 51 -27.17 -27.69 7.50
N TYR A 52 -26.16 -27.05 6.93
CA TYR A 52 -24.78 -27.47 7.09
C TYR A 52 -24.01 -26.73 8.21
N ALA A 53 -24.65 -25.82 8.93
CA ALA A 53 -24.01 -24.96 9.98
C ALA A 53 -23.23 -25.80 11.02
N SER A 54 -23.77 -26.94 11.46
CA SER A 54 -23.09 -27.83 12.42
C SER A 54 -21.85 -28.51 11.82
N ALA A 55 -21.94 -29.01 10.60
CA ALA A 55 -20.84 -29.68 9.91
C ALA A 55 -19.71 -28.71 9.51
N LEU A 56 -20.05 -27.45 9.31
CA LEU A 56 -19.12 -26.40 8.89
C LEU A 56 -18.54 -25.59 10.07
N ARG A 57 -18.91 -25.89 11.32
CA ARG A 57 -18.49 -25.09 12.49
C ARG A 57 -16.99 -24.81 12.54
N ASP A 58 -16.18 -25.83 12.30
CA ASP A 58 -14.72 -25.76 12.38
C ASP A 58 -14.02 -25.62 11.03
N TYR A 59 -14.82 -25.51 9.95
CA TYR A 59 -14.26 -25.35 8.62
C TYR A 59 -13.71 -23.93 8.43
N PRO A 60 -12.47 -23.80 7.97
CA PRO A 60 -11.78 -22.49 7.96
C PRO A 60 -12.53 -21.39 7.21
N LEU A 61 -13.25 -21.70 6.14
CA LEU A 61 -13.91 -20.69 5.30
C LEU A 61 -15.35 -20.36 5.73
N THR A 62 -15.89 -20.98 6.76
CA THR A 62 -17.26 -20.70 7.27
C THR A 62 -17.51 -19.21 7.54
N PRO A 63 -16.54 -18.42 8.07
CA PRO A 63 -16.75 -16.98 8.29
C PRO A 63 -17.13 -16.20 7.03
N TYR A 64 -16.75 -16.69 5.85
CA TYR A 64 -17.17 -16.09 4.56
C TYR A 64 -18.64 -16.28 4.27
N LEU A 65 -19.21 -17.44 4.61
CA LEU A 65 -20.66 -17.67 4.48
C LEU A 65 -21.45 -16.76 5.42
N THR A 66 -20.97 -16.60 6.66
CA THR A 66 -21.59 -15.70 7.64
C THR A 66 -21.52 -14.24 7.17
N TYR A 67 -20.37 -13.83 6.58
CA TYR A 67 -20.21 -12.53 5.97
C TYR A 67 -21.20 -12.29 4.83
N ASP A 68 -21.33 -13.26 3.92
CA ASP A 68 -22.22 -13.17 2.76
C ASP A 68 -23.70 -13.08 3.21
N GLU A 69 -24.09 -13.92 4.16
CA GLU A 69 -25.45 -13.95 4.73
C GLU A 69 -25.81 -12.65 5.42
N LEU A 70 -24.94 -12.14 6.33
CA LEU A 70 -25.16 -10.87 7.02
C LEU A 70 -25.17 -9.69 6.06
N THR A 71 -24.28 -9.69 5.07
CA THR A 71 -24.21 -8.61 4.07
C THR A 71 -25.48 -8.55 3.23
N ALA A 72 -26.06 -9.70 2.84
CA ALA A 72 -27.29 -9.77 2.04
C ALA A 72 -28.50 -9.18 2.77
N ARG A 73 -28.54 -9.27 4.11
CA ARG A 73 -29.64 -8.74 4.93
C ARG A 73 -29.24 -7.63 5.88
N LEU A 74 -28.18 -6.89 5.60
CA LEU A 74 -27.60 -5.91 6.52
C LEU A 74 -28.61 -4.93 7.12
N LYS A 75 -29.58 -4.47 6.32
CA LYS A 75 -30.62 -3.54 6.75
C LYS A 75 -31.64 -4.14 7.75
N SER A 76 -31.74 -5.46 7.81
CA SER A 76 -32.62 -6.19 8.74
C SER A 76 -31.86 -6.93 9.84
N ALA A 77 -30.53 -6.98 9.77
CA ALA A 77 -29.71 -7.53 10.83
C ALA A 77 -29.71 -6.61 12.05
N SER A 78 -29.74 -7.19 13.25
CA SER A 78 -29.58 -6.43 14.48
C SER A 78 -28.13 -5.97 14.65
N ASN A 79 -27.93 -4.85 15.37
CA ASN A 79 -26.57 -4.40 15.71
C ASN A 79 -25.80 -5.49 16.48
N GLN A 80 -26.47 -6.24 17.36
CA GLN A 80 -25.83 -7.32 18.12
C GLN A 80 -25.31 -8.45 17.23
N GLU A 81 -26.00 -8.82 16.15
CA GLU A 81 -25.51 -9.83 15.20
C GLU A 81 -24.24 -9.36 14.48
N ILE A 82 -24.22 -8.08 14.07
CA ILE A 82 -23.05 -7.49 13.38
C ILE A 82 -21.88 -7.32 14.35
N GLU A 83 -22.13 -6.87 15.57
CA GLU A 83 -21.14 -6.78 16.65
C GLU A 83 -20.54 -8.16 16.95
N GLY A 84 -21.38 -9.18 17.08
CA GLY A 84 -20.96 -10.58 17.29
C GLY A 84 -20.08 -11.09 16.15
N PHE A 85 -20.47 -10.81 14.91
CA PHE A 85 -19.66 -11.19 13.74
C PHE A 85 -18.29 -10.47 13.75
N LEU A 86 -18.25 -9.18 13.99
CA LEU A 86 -17.01 -8.40 14.03
C LEU A 86 -16.10 -8.80 15.20
N ALA A 87 -16.68 -9.18 16.34
CA ALA A 87 -15.93 -9.69 17.49
C ALA A 87 -15.29 -11.07 17.19
N ALA A 88 -16.02 -11.95 16.50
CA ALA A 88 -15.56 -13.30 16.18
C ALA A 88 -14.64 -13.35 14.95
N HIS A 89 -14.85 -12.49 13.97
CA HIS A 89 -14.26 -12.54 12.63
C HIS A 89 -13.73 -11.20 12.14
N GLY A 90 -13.37 -10.30 13.05
CA GLY A 90 -12.75 -9.00 12.70
C GLY A 90 -11.40 -9.12 12.01
N ASP A 91 -10.78 -10.31 12.05
CA ASP A 91 -9.55 -10.67 11.36
C ASP A 91 -9.75 -11.07 9.89
N LEU A 92 -10.99 -11.06 9.38
CA LEU A 92 -11.24 -11.24 7.95
C LEU A 92 -10.84 -10.00 7.14
N PRO A 93 -10.24 -10.16 5.96
CA PRO A 93 -9.98 -9.04 5.05
C PRO A 93 -11.23 -8.21 4.71
N GLN A 94 -12.42 -8.83 4.72
CA GLN A 94 -13.71 -8.18 4.43
C GLN A 94 -14.37 -7.50 5.64
N ALA A 95 -13.84 -7.69 6.85
CA ALA A 95 -14.44 -7.11 8.07
C ALA A 95 -14.53 -5.57 7.99
N SER A 96 -13.55 -4.91 7.38
CA SER A 96 -13.57 -3.46 7.15
C SER A 96 -14.73 -3.02 6.23
N TRP A 97 -15.08 -3.83 5.23
CA TRP A 97 -16.22 -3.55 4.34
C TRP A 97 -17.56 -3.78 5.05
N MET A 98 -17.66 -4.75 5.96
CA MET A 98 -18.82 -4.92 6.83
C MET A 98 -18.99 -3.69 7.73
N LYS A 99 -17.90 -3.23 8.37
CA LYS A 99 -17.91 -2.01 9.18
C LYS A 99 -18.36 -0.78 8.37
N LEU A 100 -17.81 -0.58 7.15
CA LEU A 100 -18.21 0.54 6.28
C LEU A 100 -19.73 0.53 6.04
N ARG A 101 -20.28 -0.60 5.61
CA ARG A 101 -21.70 -0.71 5.28
C ARG A 101 -22.59 -0.52 6.51
N TRP A 102 -22.20 -1.09 7.63
CA TRP A 102 -22.92 -0.98 8.87
C TRP A 102 -22.88 0.43 9.45
N LEU A 103 -21.71 1.06 9.50
CA LEU A 103 -21.57 2.44 9.99
C LEU A 103 -22.33 3.43 9.11
N ARG A 104 -22.36 3.23 7.79
CA ARG A 104 -23.22 4.01 6.90
C ARG A 104 -24.69 3.85 7.29
N TRP A 105 -25.14 2.63 7.52
CA TRP A 105 -26.51 2.34 7.92
C TRP A 105 -26.86 2.94 9.30
N LEU A 106 -25.95 2.90 10.25
CA LEU A 106 -26.12 3.57 11.55
C LEU A 106 -26.26 5.10 11.39
N ALA A 107 -25.46 5.71 10.54
CA ALA A 107 -25.53 7.15 10.26
C ALA A 107 -26.87 7.55 9.59
N GLU A 108 -27.36 6.74 8.64
CA GLU A 108 -28.67 6.94 8.01
C GLU A 108 -29.82 6.94 9.03
N ARG A 109 -29.73 6.14 10.09
CA ARG A 109 -30.72 6.04 11.17
C ARG A 109 -30.49 7.00 12.33
N GLY A 110 -29.40 7.78 12.30
CA GLY A 110 -29.02 8.69 13.38
C GLY A 110 -28.51 7.99 14.64
N GLU A 111 -28.09 6.73 14.56
CA GLU A 111 -27.56 5.95 15.69
C GLU A 111 -26.09 6.33 15.99
N TRP A 112 -25.88 7.62 16.28
CA TRP A 112 -24.55 8.21 16.42
C TRP A 112 -23.72 7.67 17.59
N GLN A 113 -24.36 7.16 18.65
CA GLN A 113 -23.63 6.56 19.77
C GLN A 113 -22.95 5.25 19.35
N THR A 114 -23.71 4.37 18.69
CA THR A 114 -23.16 3.12 18.17
C THR A 114 -22.14 3.40 17.07
N PHE A 115 -22.42 4.35 16.18
CA PHE A 115 -21.45 4.79 15.17
C PHE A 115 -20.12 5.19 15.80
N ALA A 116 -20.14 6.08 16.82
CA ALA A 116 -18.92 6.58 17.47
C ALA A 116 -18.10 5.46 18.13
N LYS A 117 -18.78 4.47 18.71
CA LYS A 117 -18.12 3.30 19.35
C LYS A 117 -17.29 2.48 18.38
N TYR A 118 -17.74 2.37 17.13
CA TYR A 118 -17.11 1.48 16.12
C TYR A 118 -16.38 2.22 15.01
N TYR A 119 -16.52 3.55 14.92
CA TYR A 119 -15.76 4.36 13.99
C TYR A 119 -14.27 4.32 14.33
N ASP A 120 -13.47 4.09 13.30
CA ASP A 120 -12.02 4.06 13.37
C ASP A 120 -11.43 4.73 12.12
N PRO A 121 -10.72 5.85 12.26
CA PRO A 121 -10.08 6.52 11.11
C PRO A 121 -9.05 5.65 10.41
N GLY A 122 -8.49 4.63 11.07
CA GLY A 122 -7.57 3.64 10.49
C GLY A 122 -8.21 2.77 9.40
N LEU A 123 -9.54 2.74 9.29
CA LEU A 123 -10.24 2.09 8.18
C LEU A 123 -10.00 2.78 6.84
N ASN A 124 -9.58 4.05 6.83
CA ASN A 124 -9.25 4.84 5.64
C ASN A 124 -10.40 4.94 4.61
N PHE A 125 -11.64 5.02 5.08
CA PHE A 125 -12.80 5.30 4.25
C PHE A 125 -13.22 6.76 4.40
N THR A 126 -12.92 7.59 3.41
CA THR A 126 -13.28 9.03 3.41
C THR A 126 -14.76 9.27 3.68
N GLU A 127 -15.63 8.38 3.22
CA GLU A 127 -17.07 8.44 3.49
C GLU A 127 -17.37 8.38 5.00
N LEU A 128 -16.71 7.48 5.73
CA LEU A 128 -16.88 7.37 7.18
C LEU A 128 -16.33 8.60 7.91
N ASP A 129 -15.25 9.18 7.41
CA ASP A 129 -14.69 10.41 7.96
C ASP A 129 -15.68 11.57 7.79
N CYS A 130 -16.35 11.66 6.64
CA CYS A 130 -17.41 12.67 6.41
C CYS A 130 -18.61 12.46 7.33
N LEU A 131 -19.06 11.22 7.50
CA LEU A 131 -20.16 10.90 8.43
C LEU A 131 -19.76 11.19 9.87
N ASN A 132 -18.50 10.94 10.26
CA ASN A 132 -18.02 11.33 11.58
C ASN A 132 -18.00 12.85 11.79
N GLY A 133 -17.61 13.62 10.77
CA GLY A 133 -17.71 15.09 10.81
C GLY A 133 -19.14 15.57 10.98
N GLN A 134 -20.12 14.96 10.29
CA GLN A 134 -21.55 15.25 10.48
C GLN A 134 -21.99 14.93 11.90
N ARG A 135 -21.59 13.79 12.47
CA ARG A 135 -21.87 13.41 13.86
C ARG A 135 -21.31 14.45 14.83
N GLN A 136 -20.03 14.84 14.65
CA GLN A 136 -19.36 15.83 15.50
C GLN A 136 -20.17 17.14 15.54
N LEU A 137 -20.57 17.66 14.37
CA LEU A 137 -21.40 18.86 14.30
C LEU A 137 -22.79 18.67 14.93
N ALA A 138 -23.44 17.52 14.73
CA ALA A 138 -24.73 17.20 15.27
C ALA A 138 -24.72 17.12 16.82
N GLN A 139 -23.58 16.72 17.40
CA GLN A 139 -23.39 16.60 18.85
C GLN A 139 -22.78 17.85 19.50
N GLY A 140 -22.67 18.96 18.77
CA GLY A 140 -22.12 20.21 19.28
C GLY A 140 -20.57 20.23 19.39
N GLN A 141 -19.90 19.24 18.88
CA GLN A 141 -18.43 19.19 18.77
C GLN A 141 -17.97 20.02 17.54
N THR A 142 -18.24 21.33 17.60
CA THR A 142 -18.13 22.22 16.44
C THR A 142 -16.70 22.36 15.95
N ALA A 143 -15.73 22.51 16.88
CA ALA A 143 -14.32 22.68 16.52
C ALA A 143 -13.77 21.45 15.79
N GLU A 144 -14.04 20.26 16.31
CA GLU A 144 -13.62 18.99 15.71
C GLU A 144 -14.31 18.75 14.36
N GLY A 145 -15.60 19.06 14.27
CA GLY A 145 -16.37 18.96 13.02
C GLY A 145 -15.82 19.86 11.93
N TYR A 146 -15.45 21.10 12.26
CA TYR A 146 -14.83 22.04 11.31
C TYR A 146 -13.43 21.58 10.89
N ALA A 147 -12.61 21.11 11.82
CA ALA A 147 -11.30 20.58 11.51
C ALA A 147 -11.39 19.35 10.58
N THR A 148 -12.37 18.47 10.82
CA THR A 148 -12.66 17.33 9.94
C THR A 148 -13.09 17.80 8.56
N ALA A 149 -14.02 18.77 8.45
CA ALA A 149 -14.46 19.33 7.18
C ALA A 149 -13.31 19.96 6.39
N GLU A 150 -12.47 20.77 7.04
CA GLU A 150 -11.33 21.43 6.41
C GLU A 150 -10.31 20.40 5.86
N LYS A 151 -9.95 19.41 6.66
CA LYS A 151 -9.05 18.33 6.23
C LYS A 151 -9.58 17.59 5.00
N LEU A 152 -10.88 17.29 4.97
CA LEU A 152 -11.51 16.57 3.87
C LEU A 152 -11.75 17.47 2.64
N TRP A 153 -11.89 18.78 2.85
CA TRP A 153 -12.04 19.76 1.77
C TRP A 153 -10.74 20.00 1.02
N LEU A 154 -9.61 20.14 1.71
CA LEU A 154 -8.31 20.52 1.14
C LEU A 154 -7.64 19.38 0.38
N VAL A 155 -8.33 18.86 -0.65
CA VAL A 155 -7.84 17.80 -1.53
C VAL A 155 -8.17 18.11 -2.99
N GLY A 156 -7.33 17.62 -3.92
CA GLY A 156 -7.49 17.86 -5.37
C GLY A 156 -8.45 16.92 -6.08
N LYS A 157 -9.14 16.04 -5.36
CA LYS A 157 -10.12 15.08 -5.93
C LYS A 157 -11.53 15.38 -5.45
N SER A 158 -12.53 14.92 -6.22
CA SER A 158 -13.92 14.92 -5.75
C SER A 158 -14.05 14.03 -4.52
N GLN A 159 -14.90 14.43 -3.61
CA GLN A 159 -15.21 13.67 -2.40
C GLN A 159 -16.48 12.83 -2.59
N PRO A 160 -16.68 11.77 -1.79
CA PRO A 160 -17.94 11.04 -1.78
C PRO A 160 -19.15 11.93 -1.45
N GLU A 161 -20.32 11.61 -2.00
CA GLU A 161 -21.59 12.30 -1.74
C GLU A 161 -21.92 12.45 -0.23
N ALA A 162 -21.52 11.48 0.58
CA ALA A 162 -21.65 11.56 2.03
C ALA A 162 -20.97 12.79 2.66
N CYS A 163 -20.04 13.43 1.95
CA CYS A 163 -19.36 14.65 2.42
C CYS A 163 -20.18 15.92 2.16
N ASP A 164 -21.17 15.88 1.26
CA ASP A 164 -21.88 17.10 0.83
C ASP A 164 -22.61 17.76 2.00
N ARG A 165 -23.33 17.00 2.82
CA ARG A 165 -24.01 17.53 4.01
C ARG A 165 -23.05 18.17 5.02
N LEU A 166 -21.83 17.61 5.16
CA LEU A 166 -20.81 18.19 6.03
C LEU A 166 -20.32 19.52 5.47
N PHE A 167 -20.04 19.57 4.17
CA PHE A 167 -19.54 20.77 3.52
C PHE A 167 -20.59 21.87 3.40
N ASP A 168 -21.84 21.51 3.13
CA ASP A 168 -22.96 22.46 3.07
C ASP A 168 -23.18 23.16 4.41
N ARG A 169 -23.18 22.38 5.50
CA ARG A 169 -23.31 22.94 6.84
C ARG A 169 -22.11 23.81 7.20
N TRP A 170 -20.91 23.36 6.91
CA TRP A 170 -19.67 24.11 7.13
C TRP A 170 -19.65 25.43 6.34
N ALA A 171 -20.17 25.43 5.11
CA ALA A 171 -20.32 26.60 4.29
C ALA A 171 -21.40 27.56 4.82
N ALA A 172 -22.57 27.03 5.24
CA ALA A 172 -23.66 27.82 5.79
C ALA A 172 -23.27 28.55 7.08
N GLU A 173 -22.36 27.95 7.87
CA GLU A 173 -21.81 28.54 9.09
C GLU A 173 -20.62 29.50 8.80
N GLY A 174 -20.40 29.90 7.52
CA GLY A 174 -19.42 30.90 7.10
C GLY A 174 -17.97 30.43 7.09
N GLN A 175 -17.72 29.15 7.34
CA GLN A 175 -16.37 28.61 7.44
C GLN A 175 -15.69 28.36 6.08
N LEU A 176 -16.47 28.16 5.01
CA LEU A 176 -15.95 27.96 3.67
C LEU A 176 -15.64 29.30 2.98
N THR A 177 -14.50 29.88 3.33
CA THR A 177 -14.00 31.15 2.78
C THR A 177 -13.59 31.02 1.31
N GLU A 178 -13.47 32.18 0.60
CA GLU A 178 -12.91 32.22 -0.74
C GLU A 178 -11.48 31.67 -0.80
N GLN A 179 -10.65 31.96 0.20
CA GLN A 179 -9.30 31.43 0.31
C GLN A 179 -9.26 29.90 0.36
N ARG A 180 -10.16 29.26 1.11
CA ARG A 180 -10.27 27.79 1.16
C ARG A 180 -10.75 27.21 -0.17
N ARG A 181 -11.66 27.89 -0.88
CA ARG A 181 -12.05 27.51 -2.24
C ARG A 181 -10.88 27.63 -3.23
N TRP A 182 -10.12 28.73 -3.14
CA TRP A 182 -8.91 28.95 -3.95
C TRP A 182 -7.88 27.83 -3.72
N GLN A 183 -7.58 27.50 -2.47
CA GLN A 183 -6.64 26.43 -2.14
C GLN A 183 -7.06 25.09 -2.74
N ARG A 184 -8.36 24.75 -2.65
CA ARG A 184 -8.86 23.50 -3.26
C ARG A 184 -8.83 23.57 -4.80
N ALA A 185 -9.10 24.71 -5.40
CA ALA A 185 -9.00 24.87 -6.84
C ALA A 185 -7.57 24.63 -7.34
N LYS A 186 -6.56 25.15 -6.64
CA LYS A 186 -5.15 24.86 -6.91
C LYS A 186 -4.85 23.37 -6.83
N LEU A 187 -5.24 22.71 -5.75
CA LEU A 187 -5.03 21.27 -5.56
C LEU A 187 -5.72 20.44 -6.66
N ALA A 188 -6.94 20.85 -7.07
CA ALA A 188 -7.66 20.19 -8.16
C ALA A 188 -6.93 20.37 -9.51
N ALA A 189 -6.46 21.58 -9.80
CA ALA A 189 -5.68 21.87 -11.00
C ALA A 189 -4.36 21.06 -11.01
N GLU A 190 -3.66 20.98 -9.88
CA GLU A 190 -2.46 20.17 -9.71
C GLU A 190 -2.73 18.67 -9.94
N ALA A 191 -3.83 18.15 -9.39
CA ALA A 191 -4.26 16.78 -9.58
C ALA A 191 -4.83 16.47 -10.98
N ARG A 192 -4.87 17.46 -11.89
CA ARG A 192 -5.47 17.38 -13.24
C ARG A 192 -6.98 17.13 -13.22
N ASN A 193 -7.63 17.42 -12.12
CA ASN A 193 -9.10 17.38 -12.03
C ASN A 193 -9.66 18.73 -12.49
N TYR A 194 -9.60 18.97 -13.80
CA TYR A 194 -9.96 20.25 -14.38
C TYR A 194 -11.45 20.58 -14.22
N SER A 195 -12.32 19.58 -14.21
CA SER A 195 -13.76 19.78 -13.98
C SER A 195 -14.01 20.35 -12.58
N LEU A 196 -13.38 19.78 -11.56
CA LEU A 196 -13.48 20.28 -10.18
C LEU A 196 -12.82 21.67 -10.04
N ALA A 197 -11.65 21.86 -10.62
CA ALA A 197 -10.96 23.16 -10.63
C ALA A 197 -11.84 24.26 -11.26
N THR A 198 -12.47 23.98 -12.40
CA THR A 198 -13.39 24.90 -13.08
C THR A 198 -14.62 25.21 -12.22
N LEU A 199 -15.23 24.19 -11.61
CA LEU A 199 -16.38 24.38 -10.71
C LEU A 199 -16.05 25.29 -9.54
N LEU A 200 -14.90 25.03 -8.87
CA LEU A 200 -14.46 25.84 -7.73
C LEU A 200 -14.12 27.28 -8.16
N SER A 201 -13.48 27.45 -9.33
CA SER A 201 -13.11 28.76 -9.88
C SER A 201 -14.31 29.65 -10.18
N LYS A 202 -15.46 29.09 -10.58
CA LYS A 202 -16.70 29.86 -10.82
C LYS A 202 -17.27 30.48 -9.54
N ASN A 203 -16.93 29.92 -8.38
CA ASN A 203 -17.42 30.33 -7.07
C ASN A 203 -16.39 31.17 -6.29
N LEU A 204 -15.54 31.94 -7.00
CA LEU A 204 -14.55 32.84 -6.44
C LEU A 204 -14.96 34.29 -6.79
N PRO A 205 -15.54 35.04 -5.84
CA PRO A 205 -16.03 36.40 -6.11
C PRO A 205 -14.93 37.38 -6.58
N THR A 206 -13.78 37.36 -5.93
CA THR A 206 -12.65 38.27 -6.24
C THR A 206 -11.57 37.63 -7.11
N LEU A 207 -11.41 36.32 -7.09
CA LEU A 207 -10.38 35.56 -7.79
C LEU A 207 -10.90 34.84 -9.06
N SER A 208 -12.03 35.23 -9.63
CA SER A 208 -12.63 34.58 -10.80
C SER A 208 -11.70 34.53 -12.00
N ASN A 209 -11.01 35.62 -12.33
CA ASN A 209 -10.03 35.68 -13.42
C ASN A 209 -8.81 34.78 -13.13
N HIS A 210 -8.30 34.79 -11.90
CA HIS A 210 -7.21 33.90 -11.47
C HIS A 210 -7.61 32.42 -11.59
N GLY A 211 -8.83 32.07 -11.19
CA GLY A 211 -9.37 30.71 -11.31
C GLY A 211 -9.46 30.23 -12.74
N LYS A 212 -9.89 31.11 -13.67
CA LYS A 212 -9.91 30.80 -15.10
C LYS A 212 -8.49 30.57 -15.62
N LEU A 213 -7.56 31.50 -15.34
CA LEU A 213 -6.17 31.39 -15.76
C LEU A 213 -5.49 30.15 -15.15
N LEU A 214 -5.81 29.78 -13.90
CA LEU A 214 -5.30 28.57 -13.25
C LEU A 214 -5.62 27.30 -14.06
N VAL A 215 -6.87 27.17 -14.50
CA VAL A 215 -7.31 26.02 -15.31
C VAL A 215 -6.67 26.07 -16.70
N ASP A 216 -6.62 27.27 -17.31
CA ASP A 216 -6.05 27.47 -18.64
C ASP A 216 -4.55 27.09 -18.67
N VAL A 217 -3.73 27.60 -17.74
CA VAL A 217 -2.28 27.29 -17.68
C VAL A 217 -2.02 25.82 -17.31
N ALA A 218 -2.89 25.23 -16.48
CA ALA A 218 -2.76 23.82 -16.13
C ALA A 218 -2.94 22.88 -17.34
N GLN A 219 -3.73 23.30 -18.33
CA GLN A 219 -3.98 22.57 -19.58
C GLN A 219 -3.02 23.00 -20.70
N LYS A 220 -2.73 24.30 -20.82
CA LYS A 220 -1.93 24.91 -21.89
C LYS A 220 -0.83 25.82 -21.29
N PRO A 221 0.21 25.25 -20.68
CA PRO A 221 1.23 26.04 -19.97
C PRO A 221 2.05 26.98 -20.88
N GLN A 222 2.06 26.72 -22.23
CA GLN A 222 2.71 27.60 -23.21
C GLN A 222 2.13 29.02 -23.24
N MET A 223 0.89 29.23 -22.75
CA MET A 223 0.34 30.59 -22.63
C MET A 223 1.11 31.50 -21.67
N LEU A 224 2.02 30.95 -20.85
CA LEU A 224 2.92 31.76 -20.02
C LEU A 224 3.83 32.69 -20.82
N THR A 225 4.04 32.44 -22.12
CA THR A 225 4.75 33.36 -23.01
C THR A 225 3.99 34.69 -23.21
N GLN A 226 2.67 34.69 -23.01
CA GLN A 226 1.82 35.87 -23.10
C GLN A 226 1.79 36.61 -21.76
N THR A 227 2.95 37.14 -21.34
CA THR A 227 3.16 37.65 -19.96
C THR A 227 2.18 38.73 -19.53
N ALA A 228 1.65 39.56 -20.47
CA ALA A 228 0.68 40.61 -20.18
C ALA A 228 -0.67 40.09 -19.64
N ARG A 229 -1.00 38.80 -19.83
CA ARG A 229 -2.25 38.21 -19.33
C ARG A 229 -2.22 37.96 -17.83
N PHE A 230 -1.03 37.86 -17.22
CA PHE A 230 -0.84 37.49 -15.83
C PHE A 230 -0.69 38.73 -14.95
N THR A 231 -1.80 39.43 -14.77
CA THR A 231 -1.94 40.65 -13.98
C THR A 231 -3.25 40.60 -13.18
N PRO A 232 -3.31 41.21 -11.97
CA PRO A 232 -2.20 41.84 -11.24
C PRO A 232 -1.17 40.82 -10.74
N ALA A 233 0.02 41.29 -10.37
CA ALA A 233 1.10 40.47 -9.85
C ALA A 233 0.95 40.25 -8.33
N ASP A 234 -0.17 39.69 -7.91
CA ASP A 234 -0.47 39.31 -6.53
C ASP A 234 -0.10 37.86 -6.21
N ASP A 235 -0.30 37.44 -4.97
CA ASP A 235 0.06 36.09 -4.53
C ASP A 235 -0.75 34.99 -5.26
N ALA A 236 -2.02 35.26 -5.55
CA ALA A 236 -2.86 34.30 -6.29
C ALA A 236 -2.40 34.15 -7.75
N MET A 237 -1.92 35.23 -8.38
CA MET A 237 -1.31 35.14 -9.70
C MET A 237 0.05 34.44 -9.65
N GLY A 238 0.80 34.62 -8.58
CA GLY A 238 2.00 33.83 -8.30
C GLY A 238 1.72 32.33 -8.31
N ASP A 239 0.69 31.88 -7.60
CA ASP A 239 0.19 30.48 -7.62
C ASP A 239 -0.10 29.98 -9.05
N VAL A 240 -0.80 30.80 -9.86
CA VAL A 240 -1.17 30.47 -11.25
C VAL A 240 0.08 30.25 -12.10
N VAL A 241 1.01 31.23 -12.05
CA VAL A 241 2.24 31.18 -12.85
C VAL A 241 3.14 30.05 -12.38
N SER A 242 3.24 29.82 -11.07
CA SER A 242 4.00 28.72 -10.49
C SER A 242 3.52 27.35 -11.00
N LEU A 243 2.20 27.10 -10.98
CA LEU A 243 1.63 25.88 -11.55
C LEU A 243 1.96 25.74 -13.03
N GLY A 244 1.78 26.82 -13.79
CA GLY A 244 2.05 26.82 -15.23
C GLY A 244 3.53 26.56 -15.54
N LEU A 245 4.47 27.15 -14.83
CA LEU A 245 5.92 26.93 -14.99
C LEU A 245 6.29 25.48 -14.70
N ARG A 246 5.75 24.88 -13.62
CA ARG A 246 5.98 23.46 -13.28
C ARG A 246 5.39 22.53 -14.35
N ARG A 247 4.28 22.90 -14.98
CA ARG A 247 3.71 22.14 -16.10
C ARG A 247 4.55 22.27 -17.36
N LEU A 248 4.98 23.50 -17.68
CA LEU A 248 5.83 23.78 -18.83
C LEU A 248 7.17 23.05 -18.72
N ALA A 249 7.77 23.05 -17.54
CA ALA A 249 9.05 22.39 -17.27
C ALA A 249 9.08 20.92 -17.70
N ARG A 250 7.98 20.21 -17.60
CA ARG A 250 7.87 18.80 -18.05
C ARG A 250 7.88 18.63 -19.55
N GLN A 251 7.43 19.66 -20.28
CA GLN A 251 7.32 19.65 -21.73
C GLN A 251 8.56 20.30 -22.36
N ASP A 252 8.87 21.51 -21.92
CA ASP A 252 9.99 22.35 -22.37
C ASP A 252 10.67 23.01 -21.18
N PRO A 253 11.68 22.33 -20.57
CA PRO A 253 12.38 22.83 -19.40
C PRO A 253 13.25 24.07 -19.71
N GLU A 254 13.69 24.24 -20.97
CA GLU A 254 14.48 25.41 -21.38
C GLU A 254 13.62 26.66 -21.41
N GLN A 255 12.45 26.56 -22.04
CA GLN A 255 11.49 27.66 -22.05
C GLN A 255 11.00 27.99 -20.63
N ALA A 256 10.76 26.96 -19.81
CA ALA A 256 10.36 27.16 -18.42
C ALA A 256 11.45 27.89 -17.61
N LEU A 257 12.72 27.54 -17.81
CA LEU A 257 13.85 28.21 -17.15
C LEU A 257 13.97 29.68 -17.55
N SER A 258 13.90 29.98 -18.83
CA SER A 258 13.90 31.35 -19.36
C SER A 258 12.74 32.19 -18.81
N LEU A 259 11.54 31.62 -18.77
CA LEU A 259 10.37 32.31 -18.24
C LEU A 259 10.43 32.49 -16.72
N LEU A 260 11.02 31.52 -15.98
CA LEU A 260 11.22 31.64 -14.52
C LEU A 260 12.04 32.89 -14.17
N GLU A 261 13.11 33.18 -14.91
CA GLU A 261 13.94 34.35 -14.68
C GLU A 261 13.12 35.65 -14.84
N GLY A 262 12.34 35.77 -15.92
CA GLY A 262 11.48 36.92 -16.16
C GLY A 262 10.35 37.08 -15.15
N TYR A 263 9.70 36.00 -14.80
CA TYR A 263 8.60 36.00 -13.82
C TYR A 263 9.09 36.23 -12.40
N SER A 264 10.31 35.77 -12.02
CA SER A 264 10.87 35.99 -10.68
C SER A 264 11.07 37.46 -10.34
N GLN A 265 11.19 38.32 -11.34
CA GLN A 265 11.29 39.78 -11.15
C GLN A 265 9.93 40.49 -11.02
N ARG A 266 8.86 39.83 -11.48
CA ARG A 266 7.53 40.44 -11.60
C ARG A 266 6.49 39.84 -10.65
N MET A 267 6.61 38.54 -10.31
CA MET A 267 5.65 37.82 -9.50
C MET A 267 6.13 37.65 -8.06
N ARG A 268 5.17 37.62 -7.14
CA ARG A 268 5.41 37.30 -5.72
C ARG A 268 5.42 35.82 -5.51
N PHE A 269 6.51 35.15 -5.85
CA PHE A 269 6.68 33.76 -5.49
C PHE A 269 7.17 33.63 -4.06
N SER A 270 6.55 32.73 -3.29
CA SER A 270 7.14 32.25 -2.05
C SER A 270 8.43 31.49 -2.33
N GLU A 271 9.31 31.37 -1.34
CA GLU A 271 10.54 30.58 -1.48
C GLU A 271 10.22 29.09 -1.80
N GLN A 272 9.14 28.57 -1.24
CA GLN A 272 8.69 27.20 -1.55
C GLN A 272 8.30 27.01 -3.02
N GLU A 273 7.61 27.99 -3.61
CA GLU A 273 7.25 27.95 -5.03
C GLU A 273 8.47 28.07 -5.94
N LYS A 274 9.41 28.96 -5.62
CA LYS A 274 10.66 29.08 -6.39
C LYS A 274 11.42 27.77 -6.41
N VAL A 275 11.56 27.13 -5.24
CA VAL A 275 12.21 25.82 -5.10
C VAL A 275 11.42 24.74 -5.88
N ALA A 276 10.09 24.71 -5.78
CA ALA A 276 9.28 23.72 -6.49
C ALA A 276 9.37 23.86 -8.02
N ILE A 277 9.37 25.08 -8.54
CA ILE A 277 9.53 25.34 -9.97
C ILE A 277 10.92 24.91 -10.44
N ALA A 278 11.95 25.33 -9.72
CA ALA A 278 13.33 25.03 -10.07
C ALA A 278 13.64 23.53 -9.98
N ASN A 279 13.11 22.84 -8.98
CA ASN A 279 13.24 21.39 -8.84
C ASN A 279 12.60 20.66 -10.02
N GLU A 280 11.41 21.07 -10.46
CA GLU A 280 10.76 20.44 -11.62
C GLU A 280 11.56 20.65 -12.91
N ILE A 281 12.08 21.85 -13.12
CA ILE A 281 12.97 22.18 -14.24
C ILE A 281 14.24 21.34 -14.18
N GLY A 282 14.93 21.38 -13.04
CA GLY A 282 16.18 20.66 -12.81
C GLY A 282 16.03 19.14 -12.96
N LEU A 283 14.97 18.55 -12.39
CA LEU A 283 14.69 17.13 -12.53
C LEU A 283 14.40 16.72 -13.98
N THR A 284 13.68 17.57 -14.74
CA THR A 284 13.41 17.29 -16.14
C THR A 284 14.67 17.37 -16.99
N LEU A 285 15.51 18.36 -16.77
CA LEU A 285 16.82 18.46 -17.42
C LEU A 285 17.72 17.27 -17.05
N ALA A 286 17.78 16.91 -15.77
CA ALA A 286 18.60 15.78 -15.30
C ALA A 286 18.18 14.44 -15.93
N ARG A 287 16.87 14.20 -16.06
CA ARG A 287 16.33 13.00 -16.75
C ARG A 287 16.68 12.96 -18.24
N ARG A 288 16.91 14.11 -18.85
CA ARG A 288 17.44 14.25 -20.23
C ARG A 288 18.96 14.25 -20.28
N PHE A 289 19.61 14.07 -19.15
CA PHE A 289 21.07 14.12 -18.97
C PHE A 289 21.70 15.47 -19.36
N ASP A 290 20.94 16.55 -19.26
CA ASP A 290 21.43 17.90 -19.52
C ASP A 290 22.23 18.42 -18.33
N PRO A 291 23.52 18.79 -18.53
CA PRO A 291 24.40 19.25 -17.44
C PRO A 291 23.92 20.55 -16.77
N ARG A 292 23.13 21.38 -17.43
CA ARG A 292 22.55 22.60 -16.86
C ARG A 292 21.68 22.32 -15.62
N ALA A 293 21.16 21.11 -15.51
CA ALA A 293 20.43 20.67 -14.31
C ALA A 293 21.25 20.85 -13.03
N LEU A 294 22.57 20.66 -13.09
CA LEU A 294 23.44 20.77 -11.90
C LEU A 294 23.43 22.17 -11.30
N ASP A 295 23.51 23.21 -12.15
CA ASP A 295 23.52 24.61 -11.72
C ASP A 295 22.16 25.05 -11.18
N VAL A 296 21.07 24.67 -11.88
CA VAL A 296 19.70 24.94 -11.43
C VAL A 296 19.45 24.31 -10.06
N MET A 297 19.73 23.01 -9.91
CA MET A 297 19.52 22.31 -8.65
C MET A 297 20.43 22.81 -7.52
N ALA A 298 21.69 23.17 -7.83
CA ALA A 298 22.61 23.71 -6.85
C ALA A 298 22.17 25.07 -6.33
N LYS A 299 21.66 25.94 -7.21
CA LYS A 299 21.18 27.28 -6.85
C LYS A 299 19.98 27.27 -5.92
N TYR A 300 19.00 26.37 -6.18
CA TYR A 300 17.71 26.37 -5.49
C TYR A 300 17.62 25.33 -4.36
N ASP A 301 18.46 24.29 -4.36
CA ASP A 301 18.61 23.35 -3.23
C ASP A 301 20.09 23.14 -2.85
N PRO A 302 20.76 24.21 -2.37
CA PRO A 302 22.18 24.15 -1.97
C PRO A 302 22.42 23.24 -0.75
N ASN A 303 21.38 23.04 0.07
CA ASN A 303 21.45 22.30 1.32
C ASN A 303 20.94 20.85 1.22
N LEU A 304 20.66 20.36 0.02
CA LEU A 304 20.23 18.98 -0.25
C LEU A 304 18.97 18.56 0.56
N ARG A 305 17.98 19.44 0.63
CA ARG A 305 16.74 19.21 1.39
C ARG A 305 15.75 18.28 0.67
N ASP A 306 15.84 18.22 -0.66
CA ASP A 306 15.01 17.35 -1.49
C ASP A 306 15.82 16.11 -1.88
N ASP A 307 15.43 14.97 -1.33
CA ASP A 307 16.09 13.68 -1.55
C ASP A 307 16.12 13.31 -3.04
N THR A 308 15.02 13.56 -3.77
CA THR A 308 14.93 13.25 -5.21
C THR A 308 15.89 14.11 -6.02
N VAL A 309 15.97 15.39 -5.71
CA VAL A 309 16.91 16.33 -6.37
C VAL A 309 18.34 15.93 -6.09
N SER A 310 18.67 15.61 -4.83
CA SER A 310 20.00 15.17 -4.40
C SER A 310 20.45 13.91 -5.14
N GLU A 311 19.57 12.91 -5.22
CA GLU A 311 19.83 11.67 -5.98
C GLU A 311 20.05 11.93 -7.48
N TRP A 312 19.25 12.79 -8.11
CA TRP A 312 19.41 13.08 -9.54
C TRP A 312 20.66 13.90 -9.83
N ARG A 313 21.04 14.83 -8.94
CA ARG A 313 22.33 15.52 -9.04
C ARG A 313 23.50 14.54 -9.01
N ALA A 314 23.49 13.61 -8.04
CA ALA A 314 24.54 12.58 -7.97
C ALA A 314 24.58 11.69 -9.22
N ARG A 315 23.41 11.18 -9.67
CA ARG A 315 23.33 10.35 -10.89
C ARG A 315 23.87 11.08 -12.11
N LEU A 316 23.59 12.37 -12.25
CA LEU A 316 24.08 13.17 -13.37
C LEU A 316 25.60 13.38 -13.29
N LEU A 317 26.14 13.68 -12.11
CA LEU A 317 27.59 13.79 -11.89
C LEU A 317 28.32 12.48 -12.23
N LEU A 318 27.77 11.33 -11.76
CA LEU A 318 28.31 10.02 -12.07
C LEU A 318 28.31 9.73 -13.58
N ARG A 319 27.22 10.07 -14.28
CA ARG A 319 27.13 9.89 -15.73
C ARG A 319 28.09 10.78 -16.51
N LEU A 320 28.34 11.97 -16.02
CA LEU A 320 29.31 12.92 -16.63
C LEU A 320 30.76 12.60 -16.29
N GLY A 321 31.04 11.60 -15.46
CA GLY A 321 32.39 11.29 -15.00
C GLY A 321 33.00 12.31 -14.05
N ARG A 322 32.18 13.18 -13.45
CA ARG A 322 32.62 14.20 -12.49
C ARG A 322 32.79 13.59 -11.10
N TRP A 323 33.80 12.71 -10.98
CA TRP A 323 33.96 11.83 -9.81
C TRP A 323 34.20 12.57 -8.50
N ASP A 324 35.04 13.60 -8.49
CA ASP A 324 35.31 14.39 -7.30
C ASP A 324 34.07 15.15 -6.81
N ASP A 325 33.33 15.75 -7.74
CA ASP A 325 32.07 16.43 -7.43
C ASP A 325 30.99 15.45 -6.92
N ALA A 326 30.93 14.26 -7.52
CA ALA A 326 30.02 13.21 -7.08
C ALA A 326 30.36 12.77 -5.65
N TYR A 327 31.62 12.52 -5.33
CA TYR A 327 32.08 12.18 -3.99
C TYR A 327 31.71 13.26 -2.97
N LYS A 328 32.04 14.53 -3.27
CA LYS A 328 31.71 15.68 -2.40
C LYS A 328 30.21 15.83 -2.18
N LEU A 329 29.41 15.65 -3.22
CA LEU A 329 27.95 15.73 -3.11
C LEU A 329 27.39 14.60 -2.23
N ILE A 330 27.76 13.34 -2.52
CA ILE A 330 27.27 12.17 -1.79
C ILE A 330 27.68 12.24 -0.30
N SER A 331 28.89 12.70 -0.01
CA SER A 331 29.38 12.89 1.37
C SER A 331 28.61 13.96 2.18
N ARG A 332 27.82 14.81 1.51
CA ARG A 332 26.97 15.84 2.13
C ARG A 332 25.48 15.48 2.14
N MET A 333 25.11 14.34 1.53
CA MET A 333 23.72 13.92 1.52
C MET A 333 23.18 13.68 2.95
N PRO A 334 21.87 13.87 3.18
CA PRO A 334 21.24 13.48 4.43
C PRO A 334 21.53 12.00 4.75
N GLU A 335 21.66 11.68 6.05
CA GLU A 335 21.96 10.30 6.50
C GLU A 335 20.96 9.26 5.97
N SER A 336 19.69 9.66 5.83
CA SER A 336 18.63 8.83 5.24
C SER A 336 18.96 8.32 3.84
N LEU A 337 19.71 9.08 3.05
CA LEU A 337 20.19 8.69 1.72
C LEU A 337 21.60 8.09 1.78
N ALA A 338 22.52 8.79 2.44
CA ALA A 338 23.96 8.45 2.47
C ALA A 338 24.22 7.06 3.03
N SER A 339 23.43 6.63 4.03
CA SER A 339 23.52 5.29 4.66
C SER A 339 23.03 4.14 3.78
N THR A 340 22.34 4.42 2.68
CA THR A 340 21.88 3.36 1.78
C THR A 340 23.05 2.71 1.03
N ASN A 341 23.01 1.40 0.83
CA ASN A 341 24.11 0.66 0.17
C ASN A 341 24.43 1.20 -1.22
N ARG A 342 23.42 1.71 -1.95
CA ARG A 342 23.62 2.41 -3.22
C ARG A 342 24.58 3.59 -3.09
N TRP A 343 24.30 4.50 -2.16
CA TRP A 343 25.10 5.73 -2.05
C TRP A 343 26.42 5.49 -1.35
N ARG A 344 26.51 4.55 -0.42
CA ARG A 344 27.79 4.05 0.15
C ARG A 344 28.71 3.52 -0.94
N TYR A 345 28.17 2.71 -1.88
CA TYR A 345 28.94 2.20 -3.02
C TYR A 345 29.44 3.31 -3.93
N TRP A 346 28.53 4.21 -4.34
CA TRP A 346 28.91 5.29 -5.24
C TRP A 346 29.81 6.33 -4.58
N GLN A 347 29.76 6.54 -3.26
CA GLN A 347 30.73 7.32 -2.52
C GLN A 347 32.13 6.70 -2.63
N ALA A 348 32.26 5.42 -2.29
CA ALA A 348 33.54 4.70 -2.40
C ALA A 348 34.08 4.70 -3.83
N ARG A 349 33.19 4.40 -4.82
CA ARG A 349 33.59 4.33 -6.24
C ARG A 349 34.00 5.68 -6.80
N SER A 350 33.31 6.74 -6.46
CA SER A 350 33.65 8.10 -6.87
C SER A 350 34.98 8.54 -6.27
N LEU A 351 35.22 8.22 -5.00
CA LEU A 351 36.52 8.49 -4.34
C LEU A 351 37.67 7.72 -5.04
N GLN A 352 37.46 6.44 -5.34
CA GLN A 352 38.45 5.62 -6.06
C GLN A 352 38.79 6.20 -7.43
N LEU A 353 37.77 6.65 -8.18
CA LEU A 353 37.95 7.21 -9.52
C LEU A 353 38.50 8.62 -9.52
N ALA A 354 38.19 9.42 -8.51
CA ALA A 354 38.76 10.76 -8.32
C ALA A 354 40.22 10.72 -7.86
N GLN A 355 40.60 9.68 -7.09
CA GLN A 355 41.93 9.53 -6.51
C GLN A 355 42.50 8.13 -6.79
N PRO A 356 42.87 7.79 -8.01
CA PRO A 356 43.24 6.42 -8.41
C PRO A 356 44.42 5.83 -7.62
N ASN A 357 45.34 6.68 -7.16
CA ASN A 357 46.54 6.27 -6.40
C ASN A 357 46.28 6.18 -4.88
N SER A 358 45.10 6.56 -4.40
CA SER A 358 44.74 6.54 -2.99
C SER A 358 44.07 5.20 -2.63
N LYS A 359 44.42 4.66 -1.45
CA LYS A 359 43.75 3.49 -0.88
C LYS A 359 42.53 3.87 -0.01
N ALA A 360 42.14 5.15 0.03
CA ALA A 360 41.09 5.63 0.94
C ALA A 360 39.69 5.02 0.67
N ALA A 361 39.41 4.57 -0.55
CA ALA A 361 38.17 3.89 -0.89
C ALA A 361 38.11 2.41 -0.42
N GLN A 362 39.27 1.77 -0.18
CA GLN A 362 39.35 0.34 0.16
C GLN A 362 38.55 -0.01 1.43
N PRO A 363 38.69 0.69 2.57
CA PRO A 363 37.92 0.38 3.76
C PRO A 363 36.40 0.48 3.55
N LEU A 364 35.95 1.44 2.72
CA LEU A 364 34.54 1.62 2.40
C LEU A 364 33.95 0.41 1.62
N PHE A 365 34.75 -0.12 0.66
CA PHE A 365 34.35 -1.32 -0.06
C PHE A 365 34.36 -2.57 0.84
N HIS A 366 35.38 -2.76 1.70
CA HIS A 366 35.44 -3.89 2.63
C HIS A 366 34.22 -3.91 3.58
N GLU A 367 33.81 -2.75 4.09
CA GLU A 367 32.62 -2.67 4.93
C GLU A 367 31.34 -2.99 4.16
N LEU A 368 31.22 -2.47 2.93
CA LEU A 368 30.04 -2.69 2.11
C LEU A 368 29.99 -4.13 1.56
N ALA A 369 31.11 -4.78 1.34
CA ALA A 369 31.19 -6.18 0.86
C ALA A 369 30.53 -7.19 1.81
N LYS A 370 30.29 -6.79 3.07
CA LYS A 370 29.56 -7.60 4.07
C LYS A 370 28.04 -7.60 3.84
N GLU A 371 27.54 -6.72 2.97
CA GLU A 371 26.11 -6.61 2.67
C GLU A 371 25.69 -7.63 1.59
N ARG A 372 24.45 -8.14 1.70
CA ARG A 372 23.88 -9.16 0.81
C ARG A 372 22.93 -8.58 -0.21
N ASP A 373 23.40 -7.58 -0.92
CA ASP A 373 22.65 -6.97 -2.01
C ASP A 373 23.57 -6.67 -3.21
N PHE A 374 22.98 -6.13 -4.26
CA PHE A 374 23.70 -5.80 -5.49
C PHE A 374 24.94 -4.92 -5.24
N TYR A 375 24.83 -3.90 -4.39
CA TYR A 375 25.95 -2.99 -4.12
C TYR A 375 27.01 -3.61 -3.21
N GLY A 376 26.60 -4.48 -2.29
CA GLY A 376 27.52 -5.28 -1.50
C GLY A 376 28.34 -6.22 -2.37
N PHE A 377 27.71 -6.91 -3.32
CA PHE A 377 28.42 -7.78 -4.26
C PHE A 377 29.34 -6.99 -5.18
N MET A 378 28.90 -5.83 -5.70
CA MET A 378 29.79 -4.95 -6.46
C MET A 378 30.98 -4.44 -5.65
N ALA A 379 30.80 -4.20 -4.34
CA ALA A 379 31.89 -3.81 -3.46
C ALA A 379 32.87 -4.95 -3.23
N ALA A 380 32.39 -6.18 -3.02
CA ALA A 380 33.21 -7.38 -2.90
C ALA A 380 34.09 -7.60 -4.15
N ASP A 381 33.54 -7.38 -5.36
CA ASP A 381 34.30 -7.43 -6.60
C ASP A 381 35.46 -6.40 -6.66
N GLN A 382 35.25 -5.18 -6.09
CA GLN A 382 36.29 -4.15 -6.06
C GLN A 382 37.49 -4.54 -5.16
N VAL A 383 37.24 -5.32 -4.11
CA VAL A 383 38.27 -5.75 -3.13
C VAL A 383 38.67 -7.22 -3.33
N LYS A 384 38.10 -7.91 -4.33
CA LYS A 384 38.32 -9.34 -4.63
C LYS A 384 37.99 -10.25 -3.46
N GLU A 385 36.98 -9.94 -2.70
CA GLU A 385 36.43 -10.77 -1.63
C GLU A 385 35.30 -11.67 -2.15
N PRO A 386 35.09 -12.84 -1.55
CA PRO A 386 33.91 -13.65 -1.85
C PRO A 386 32.63 -12.95 -1.40
N TYR A 387 31.54 -13.17 -2.13
CA TYR A 387 30.23 -12.66 -1.72
C TYR A 387 29.80 -13.22 -0.36
N TYR A 388 29.33 -12.37 0.52
CA TYR A 388 28.87 -12.79 1.83
C TYR A 388 27.49 -13.46 1.72
N LEU A 389 27.50 -14.79 1.50
CA LEU A 389 26.30 -15.62 1.33
C LEU A 389 26.17 -16.66 2.48
N LYS A 390 26.44 -16.25 3.72
CA LYS A 390 26.27 -17.14 4.86
C LYS A 390 24.78 -17.43 5.06
N ASN A 391 24.37 -18.70 4.84
CA ASN A 391 23.02 -19.15 5.15
C ASN A 391 22.90 -19.41 6.65
N ALA A 392 22.00 -18.72 7.32
CA ALA A 392 21.74 -18.83 8.75
C ALA A 392 20.23 -18.73 9.02
N PRO A 393 19.48 -19.80 8.71
CA PRO A 393 18.05 -19.85 9.00
C PRO A 393 17.76 -19.64 10.49
N LEU A 394 16.73 -18.84 10.80
CA LEU A 394 16.31 -18.63 12.17
C LEU A 394 15.78 -19.95 12.78
N GLN A 395 16.30 -20.32 13.94
CA GLN A 395 15.80 -21.46 14.69
C GLN A 395 14.50 -21.07 15.42
N LEU A 396 13.38 -21.47 14.84
CA LEU A 396 12.06 -21.18 15.38
C LEU A 396 11.63 -22.24 16.39
N SER A 397 11.01 -21.81 17.49
CA SER A 397 10.42 -22.75 18.43
C SER A 397 9.18 -23.43 17.82
N PRO A 398 8.92 -24.70 18.17
CA PRO A 398 7.69 -25.39 17.73
C PRO A 398 6.41 -24.66 18.16
N ALA A 399 6.45 -23.91 19.25
CA ALA A 399 5.33 -23.12 19.75
C ALA A 399 4.98 -21.97 18.78
N VAL A 400 5.97 -21.21 18.28
CA VAL A 400 5.78 -20.14 17.29
C VAL A 400 5.22 -20.72 15.98
N MET A 401 5.80 -21.81 15.47
CA MET A 401 5.30 -22.48 14.27
C MET A 401 3.85 -22.93 14.42
N LYS A 402 3.49 -23.52 15.57
CA LYS A 402 2.12 -23.94 15.88
C LYS A 402 1.17 -22.74 15.98
N LYS A 403 1.59 -21.66 16.65
CA LYS A 403 0.80 -20.42 16.77
C LYS A 403 0.45 -19.87 15.39
N VAL A 404 1.44 -19.71 14.52
CA VAL A 404 1.25 -19.17 13.17
C VAL A 404 0.37 -20.09 12.31
N ARG A 405 0.65 -21.41 12.29
CA ARG A 405 -0.14 -22.40 11.53
C ARG A 405 -1.62 -22.39 11.94
N ASN A 406 -1.91 -22.19 13.24
CA ASN A 406 -3.26 -22.20 13.78
C ASN A 406 -3.97 -20.84 13.75
N ALA A 407 -3.27 -19.76 13.37
CA ALA A 407 -3.88 -18.46 13.24
C ALA A 407 -5.04 -18.51 12.21
N PRO A 408 -6.22 -17.96 12.54
CA PRO A 408 -7.42 -18.10 11.69
C PRO A 408 -7.18 -17.68 10.24
N GLY A 409 -6.54 -16.53 9.99
CA GLY A 409 -6.21 -16.05 8.65
C GLY A 409 -5.26 -16.99 7.90
N ILE A 410 -4.30 -17.61 8.59
CA ILE A 410 -3.39 -18.60 7.98
C ILE A 410 -4.13 -19.88 7.62
N ARG A 411 -5.00 -20.38 8.50
CA ARG A 411 -5.85 -21.56 8.19
C ARG A 411 -6.74 -21.32 6.98
N ARG A 412 -7.33 -20.13 6.86
CA ARG A 412 -8.13 -19.74 5.68
C ARG A 412 -7.28 -19.64 4.43
N ALA A 413 -6.09 -19.03 4.53
CA ALA A 413 -5.15 -18.91 3.42
C ALA A 413 -4.73 -20.28 2.86
N MET A 414 -4.40 -21.22 3.77
CA MET A 414 -4.03 -22.59 3.39
C MET A 414 -5.19 -23.31 2.72
N GLU A 415 -6.40 -23.22 3.25
CA GLU A 415 -7.58 -23.85 2.66
C GLU A 415 -7.90 -23.29 1.27
N PHE A 416 -7.79 -21.96 1.07
CA PHE A 416 -7.92 -21.38 -0.27
C PHE A 416 -6.82 -21.86 -1.23
N HIS A 417 -5.59 -21.95 -0.76
CA HIS A 417 -4.47 -22.47 -1.56
C HIS A 417 -4.73 -23.92 -1.99
N ASP A 418 -5.11 -24.81 -1.07
CA ASP A 418 -5.39 -26.22 -1.34
C ASP A 418 -6.57 -26.41 -2.31
N ARG A 419 -7.46 -25.43 -2.37
CA ARG A 419 -8.59 -25.39 -3.32
C ARG A 419 -8.23 -24.74 -4.66
N GLY A 420 -6.95 -24.32 -4.86
CA GLY A 420 -6.52 -23.61 -6.05
C GLY A 420 -6.99 -22.16 -6.17
N GLN A 421 -7.59 -21.60 -5.10
CA GLN A 421 -8.07 -20.21 -5.03
C GLN A 421 -6.93 -19.30 -4.57
N ILE A 422 -5.94 -19.15 -5.42
CA ILE A 422 -4.65 -18.52 -5.09
C ILE A 422 -4.78 -17.04 -4.71
N VAL A 423 -5.69 -16.30 -5.36
CA VAL A 423 -5.91 -14.87 -5.10
C VAL A 423 -6.47 -14.65 -3.69
N GLU A 424 -7.50 -15.41 -3.33
CA GLU A 424 -8.14 -15.38 -2.01
C GLU A 424 -7.15 -15.84 -0.94
N GLY A 425 -6.40 -16.90 -1.20
CA GLY A 425 -5.36 -17.39 -0.31
C GLY A 425 -4.28 -16.33 -0.02
N ARG A 426 -3.80 -15.64 -1.05
CA ARG A 426 -2.84 -14.53 -0.87
C ARG A 426 -3.43 -13.35 -0.08
N ARG A 427 -4.68 -13.02 -0.29
CA ARG A 427 -5.36 -11.95 0.45
C ARG A 427 -5.38 -12.24 1.95
N GLU A 428 -5.78 -13.43 2.34
CA GLU A 428 -5.76 -13.89 3.73
C GLU A 428 -4.34 -13.92 4.30
N TRP A 429 -3.40 -14.49 3.55
CA TRP A 429 -2.00 -14.60 3.94
C TRP A 429 -1.39 -13.26 4.31
N TYR A 430 -1.51 -12.26 3.42
CA TYR A 430 -0.96 -10.93 3.66
C TYR A 430 -1.77 -10.10 4.64
N HIS A 431 -3.05 -10.39 4.80
CA HIS A 431 -3.85 -9.76 5.83
C HIS A 431 -3.39 -10.22 7.23
N ALA A 432 -3.20 -11.52 7.43
CA ALA A 432 -2.68 -12.09 8.66
C ALA A 432 -1.28 -11.57 9.00
N SER A 433 -0.40 -11.39 8.00
CA SER A 433 0.97 -10.87 8.18
C SER A 433 1.03 -9.52 8.88
N ARG A 434 -0.04 -8.72 8.84
CA ARG A 434 -0.07 -7.38 9.47
C ARG A 434 -0.05 -7.43 10.99
N HIS A 435 -0.41 -8.57 11.57
CA HIS A 435 -0.55 -8.77 13.01
C HIS A 435 0.57 -9.60 13.61
N PHE A 436 1.54 -10.03 12.78
CA PHE A 436 2.64 -10.87 13.19
C PHE A 436 3.89 -10.06 13.51
N ASP A 437 4.59 -10.48 14.57
CA ASP A 437 5.93 -10.01 14.88
C ASP A 437 6.98 -10.61 13.91
N ARG A 438 8.25 -10.26 14.10
CA ARG A 438 9.33 -10.72 13.24
C ARG A 438 9.47 -12.23 13.16
N ASP A 439 9.43 -12.91 14.31
CA ASP A 439 9.64 -14.35 14.38
C ASP A 439 8.44 -15.11 13.83
N GLU A 440 7.24 -14.59 14.07
CA GLU A 440 6.00 -15.07 13.48
C GLU A 440 5.98 -14.90 11.94
N LEU A 441 6.50 -13.77 11.41
CA LEU A 441 6.66 -13.57 9.97
C LEU A 441 7.67 -14.55 9.37
N VAL A 442 8.78 -14.84 10.07
CA VAL A 442 9.73 -15.86 9.62
C VAL A 442 9.08 -17.25 9.63
N ALA A 443 8.30 -17.56 10.67
CA ALA A 443 7.55 -18.81 10.75
C ALA A 443 6.50 -18.94 9.63
N GLN A 444 5.80 -17.84 9.33
CA GLN A 444 4.87 -17.76 8.22
C GLN A 444 5.59 -17.99 6.89
N ALA A 445 6.74 -17.34 6.65
CA ALA A 445 7.52 -17.54 5.44
C ALA A 445 8.00 -18.99 5.28
N ARG A 446 8.46 -19.62 6.37
CA ARG A 446 8.84 -21.04 6.39
C ARG A 446 7.66 -21.94 6.05
N LEU A 447 6.49 -21.69 6.62
CA LEU A 447 5.28 -22.44 6.31
C LEU A 447 4.91 -22.36 4.83
N ALA A 448 5.00 -21.18 4.20
CA ALA A 448 4.76 -21.03 2.77
C ALA A 448 5.81 -21.78 1.93
N TYR A 449 7.08 -21.74 2.34
CA TYR A 449 8.15 -22.46 1.67
C TYR A 449 7.91 -23.99 1.70
N ASP A 450 7.55 -24.52 2.86
CA ASP A 450 7.25 -25.95 3.04
C ASP A 450 6.04 -26.40 2.21
N MET A 451 5.08 -25.49 1.97
CA MET A 451 3.95 -25.69 1.06
C MET A 451 4.31 -25.49 -0.42
N GLN A 452 5.56 -25.21 -0.75
CA GLN A 452 6.01 -24.84 -2.09
C GLN A 452 5.35 -23.57 -2.65
N TRP A 453 4.81 -22.74 -1.78
CA TRP A 453 4.21 -21.46 -2.15
C TRP A 453 5.27 -20.35 -2.11
N TYR A 454 6.18 -20.43 -3.06
CA TYR A 454 7.45 -19.68 -3.03
C TYR A 454 7.31 -18.17 -3.05
N PHE A 455 6.39 -17.62 -3.85
CA PHE A 455 6.23 -16.17 -3.91
C PHE A 455 5.78 -15.55 -2.58
N PRO A 456 4.74 -16.06 -1.88
CA PRO A 456 4.44 -15.63 -0.52
C PRO A 456 5.60 -15.85 0.47
N ALA A 457 6.37 -16.93 0.35
CA ALA A 457 7.51 -17.18 1.20
C ALA A 457 8.56 -16.08 1.08
N ILE A 458 8.99 -15.75 -0.17
CA ILE A 458 9.96 -14.69 -0.47
C ILE A 458 9.45 -13.32 0.04
N ARG A 459 8.20 -13.01 -0.25
CA ARG A 459 7.61 -11.73 0.16
C ARG A 459 7.51 -11.60 1.68
N THR A 460 7.11 -12.66 2.37
CA THR A 460 6.93 -12.64 3.83
C THR A 460 8.28 -12.57 4.55
N ILE A 461 9.32 -13.31 4.10
CA ILE A 461 10.65 -13.22 4.69
C ILE A 461 11.27 -11.82 4.47
N SER A 462 10.97 -11.20 3.34
CA SER A 462 11.40 -9.82 3.06
C SER A 462 10.68 -8.81 3.96
N GLN A 463 9.39 -9.03 4.27
CA GLN A 463 8.64 -8.22 5.24
C GLN A 463 9.21 -8.35 6.66
N ALA A 464 9.65 -9.54 7.05
CA ALA A 464 10.34 -9.80 8.32
C ALA A 464 11.73 -9.13 8.38
N LYS A 465 12.25 -8.63 7.25
CA LYS A 465 13.62 -8.12 7.09
C LYS A 465 14.67 -9.15 7.56
N TYR A 466 14.36 -10.44 7.39
CA TYR A 466 15.28 -11.52 7.74
C TYR A 466 16.01 -12.00 6.49
N TRP A 467 17.26 -11.55 6.35
CA TRP A 467 18.03 -11.74 5.13
C TRP A 467 18.94 -12.97 5.12
N ASP A 468 19.00 -13.69 6.24
CA ASP A 468 19.96 -14.76 6.48
C ASP A 468 19.46 -16.15 6.07
N ASP A 469 18.15 -16.31 5.82
CA ASP A 469 17.57 -17.55 5.29
C ASP A 469 17.60 -17.53 3.76
N LEU A 470 18.68 -18.03 3.18
CA LEU A 470 18.87 -18.02 1.74
C LEU A 470 17.96 -19.04 1.03
N ASP A 471 17.54 -20.11 1.71
CA ASP A 471 16.66 -21.12 1.13
C ASP A 471 15.28 -20.55 0.82
N ILE A 472 14.72 -19.75 1.76
CA ILE A 472 13.43 -19.08 1.55
C ILE A 472 13.56 -17.92 0.56
N ARG A 473 14.66 -17.17 0.61
CA ARG A 473 14.87 -16.01 -0.29
C ARG A 473 15.12 -16.39 -1.72
N PHE A 474 15.79 -17.51 -1.96
CA PHE A 474 16.21 -17.98 -3.28
C PHE A 474 15.79 -19.44 -3.51
N PRO A 475 14.49 -19.75 -3.49
CA PRO A 475 14.01 -21.13 -3.61
C PRO A 475 14.41 -21.71 -4.99
N MET A 476 15.03 -22.88 -4.96
CA MET A 476 15.47 -23.58 -6.15
C MET A 476 14.42 -24.60 -6.62
N ALA A 477 13.21 -24.11 -6.92
CA ALA A 477 12.13 -24.94 -7.43
C ALA A 477 12.52 -25.64 -8.73
N HIS A 478 12.22 -26.93 -8.89
CA HIS A 478 12.52 -27.72 -10.08
C HIS A 478 14.00 -27.70 -10.52
N ARG A 479 14.91 -27.60 -9.55
CA ARG A 479 16.36 -27.36 -9.76
C ARG A 479 16.94 -28.22 -10.88
N ASP A 480 16.77 -29.53 -10.80
CA ASP A 480 17.44 -30.47 -11.71
C ASP A 480 16.93 -30.33 -13.15
N SER A 481 15.61 -30.23 -13.33
CA SER A 481 15.02 -30.03 -14.65
C SER A 481 15.44 -28.68 -15.26
N LEU A 482 15.37 -27.59 -14.49
CA LEU A 482 15.73 -26.26 -14.98
C LEU A 482 17.22 -26.12 -15.30
N THR A 483 18.09 -26.70 -14.47
CA THR A 483 19.53 -26.68 -14.70
C THR A 483 19.89 -27.50 -15.94
N SER A 484 19.28 -28.67 -16.12
CA SER A 484 19.46 -29.51 -17.31
C SER A 484 19.02 -28.80 -18.59
N GLU A 485 17.82 -28.21 -18.60
CA GLU A 485 17.30 -27.48 -19.76
C GLU A 485 18.12 -26.21 -20.07
N ALA A 486 18.53 -25.47 -19.05
CA ALA A 486 19.42 -24.32 -19.23
C ALA A 486 20.73 -24.73 -19.92
N LYS A 487 21.36 -25.81 -19.43
CA LYS A 487 22.63 -26.34 -20.03
C LYS A 487 22.43 -26.76 -21.48
N LYS A 488 21.35 -27.48 -21.80
CA LYS A 488 21.04 -27.91 -23.20
C LYS A 488 20.91 -26.72 -24.16
N ARG A 489 20.46 -25.57 -23.66
CA ARG A 489 20.19 -24.35 -24.45
C ARG A 489 21.30 -23.31 -24.36
N GLY A 490 22.42 -23.61 -23.71
CA GLY A 490 23.56 -22.69 -23.54
C GLY A 490 23.20 -21.45 -22.67
N LEU A 491 22.18 -21.56 -21.82
CA LEU A 491 21.77 -20.46 -20.93
C LEU A 491 22.38 -20.63 -19.54
N HIS A 492 22.73 -19.53 -18.90
CA HIS A 492 23.10 -19.56 -17.49
C HIS A 492 21.88 -19.87 -16.62
N SER A 493 21.99 -20.88 -15.73
CA SER A 493 20.86 -21.37 -14.95
C SER A 493 20.18 -20.29 -14.09
N SER A 494 20.93 -19.31 -13.55
CA SER A 494 20.36 -18.21 -12.79
C SER A 494 19.34 -17.36 -13.57
N TRP A 495 19.51 -17.21 -14.88
CA TRP A 495 18.55 -16.52 -15.73
C TRP A 495 17.21 -17.25 -15.79
N VAL A 496 17.28 -18.59 -15.87
CA VAL A 496 16.08 -19.43 -15.91
C VAL A 496 15.34 -19.37 -14.58
N PHE A 497 16.05 -19.43 -13.45
CA PHE A 497 15.43 -19.30 -12.11
C PHE A 497 14.81 -17.94 -11.88
N LEU A 498 15.50 -16.85 -12.26
CA LEU A 498 14.95 -15.49 -12.16
C LEU A 498 13.67 -15.31 -13.01
N SER A 499 13.68 -15.87 -14.22
CA SER A 499 12.54 -15.84 -15.12
C SER A 499 11.33 -16.61 -14.54
N LEU A 500 11.57 -17.79 -13.95
CA LEU A 500 10.52 -18.62 -13.37
C LEU A 500 9.80 -17.92 -12.22
N ILE A 501 10.53 -17.27 -11.30
CA ILE A 501 9.95 -16.54 -10.16
C ILE A 501 9.01 -15.42 -10.64
N HIS A 502 9.30 -14.79 -11.77
CA HIS A 502 8.48 -13.69 -12.30
C HIS A 502 7.36 -14.15 -13.24
N ILE A 503 7.49 -15.28 -13.93
CA ILE A 503 6.55 -15.75 -14.95
C ILE A 503 5.50 -16.70 -14.37
N SER A 504 5.91 -17.59 -13.45
CA SER A 504 5.01 -18.63 -12.91
C SER A 504 3.94 -18.10 -11.96
N GLU A 505 4.11 -16.87 -11.46
CA GLU A 505 3.12 -16.20 -10.63
C GLU A 505 2.88 -14.78 -11.13
N PRO A 506 1.72 -14.48 -11.74
CA PRO A 506 1.40 -13.14 -12.19
C PRO A 506 1.44 -12.17 -10.99
N THR A 507 2.41 -11.24 -11.04
CA THR A 507 2.69 -10.30 -9.95
C THR A 507 1.78 -9.07 -9.96
N ARG A 508 0.85 -8.96 -10.92
CA ARG A 508 -0.09 -7.84 -11.01
C ARG A 508 -1.48 -8.30 -10.59
N PRO A 509 -2.07 -7.71 -9.52
CA PRO A 509 -3.51 -7.69 -9.41
C PRO A 509 -4.04 -6.82 -10.55
N TYR A 510 -4.89 -7.38 -11.38
CA TYR A 510 -5.68 -6.63 -12.34
C TYR A 510 -6.75 -5.83 -11.61
#